data_71ffa9693f0e8e0236f9c154fc2ecb28
#
_entry.id   71ffa9693f0e8e0236f9c154fc2ecb28
#
_cell.length_a   1.000
_cell.length_b   1.000
_cell.length_c   1.000
_cell.angle_alpha   90.00
_cell.angle_beta   90.00
_cell.angle_gamma   90.00
#
_symmetry.space_group_name_H-M   'P 1'
#
loop_
_entity.id
_entity.type
_entity.pdbx_description
1 polymer ?
#
loop_
_entity_poly.entity_id
_entity_poly.type
_entity_poly.pdbx_seq_one_letter_code
_entity_poly.pdbx_strand_id
1 'polypeptide(L)'
;MKKDAAELPGTSREAEEQQLAYVIDIAQEHLVQARKAIREANEDLADLMEVYDAKDKEGLTLWNNATARLKEYKQNMVRLEKARKKPYFGRIDFLAEGKKQKETYYIGRIGISVDNAQPLVLDWRAPIASVYYESGLGPCSYTVLSEGTHTIDLERKRTYEIENDRLKDYFDSDVVANDELLTKYLAKSKKNVLGEIIATIQKEQNLLIRRSPRTNLIVQGVAGSGKTTVA
;
A
#
# COMPACT_ATOMS: atom_id res chain seq x y z
N MET A 1 31.54 24.81 -0.09
CA MET A 1 31.09 23.56 0.59
C MET A 1 29.96 23.01 -0.25
N LYS A 2 30.23 21.99 -1.06
CA LYS A 2 29.22 21.24 -1.80
C LYS A 2 28.44 20.42 -0.76
N LYS A 3 27.15 20.70 -0.58
CA LYS A 3 26.24 19.80 0.11
C LYS A 3 26.10 18.58 -0.78
N ASP A 4 26.56 17.46 -0.27
CA ASP A 4 26.47 16.16 -0.88
C ASP A 4 25.01 15.89 -1.29
N ALA A 5 24.85 15.48 -2.55
CA ALA A 5 23.59 14.95 -3.03
C ALA A 5 23.25 13.76 -2.12
N ALA A 6 22.12 13.80 -1.44
CA ALA A 6 21.67 12.72 -0.61
C ALA A 6 21.61 11.45 -1.47
N GLU A 7 22.48 10.49 -1.17
CA GLU A 7 22.41 9.16 -1.77
C GLU A 7 21.01 8.60 -1.54
N LEU A 8 20.43 8.05 -2.60
CA LEU A 8 19.13 7.38 -2.49
C LEU A 8 19.21 6.28 -1.43
N PRO A 9 18.26 6.20 -0.51
CA PRO A 9 18.26 5.14 0.49
C PRO A 9 18.25 3.76 -0.18
N GLY A 10 19.18 2.89 0.20
CA GLY A 10 19.14 1.47 -0.06
C GLY A 10 19.68 1.01 -1.41
N THR A 11 21.00 0.96 -1.53
CA THR A 11 21.68 0.12 -2.53
C THR A 11 22.17 -1.19 -1.91
N SER A 12 22.36 -1.25 -0.59
CA SER A 12 22.83 -2.42 0.12
C SER A 12 21.69 -3.14 0.86
N ARG A 13 21.91 -4.42 1.17
CA ARG A 13 20.97 -5.23 1.96
C ARG A 13 20.76 -4.64 3.35
N GLU A 14 21.83 -4.17 3.98
CA GLU A 14 21.79 -3.56 5.30
C GLU A 14 20.91 -2.30 5.32
N ALA A 15 21.00 -1.47 4.29
CA ALA A 15 20.17 -0.28 4.18
C ALA A 15 18.69 -0.63 3.98
N GLU A 16 18.38 -1.68 3.22
CA GLU A 16 17.01 -2.16 3.07
C GLU A 16 16.44 -2.79 4.36
N GLU A 17 17.28 -3.49 5.12
CA GLU A 17 16.91 -4.04 6.43
C GLU A 17 16.66 -2.91 7.45
N GLN A 18 17.48 -1.86 7.46
CA GLN A 18 17.28 -0.66 8.29
C GLN A 18 15.99 0.06 7.93
N GLN A 19 15.73 0.25 6.63
CA GLN A 19 14.48 0.87 6.17
C GLN A 19 13.25 0.04 6.55
N LEU A 20 13.34 -1.29 6.43
CA LEU A 20 12.28 -2.19 6.86
C LEU A 20 12.00 -2.06 8.35
N ALA A 21 13.05 -2.07 9.18
CA ALA A 21 12.93 -1.89 10.62
C ALA A 21 12.25 -0.56 10.97
N TYR A 22 12.68 0.53 10.34
CA TYR A 22 12.07 1.85 10.54
C TYR A 22 10.57 1.88 10.20
N VAL A 23 10.19 1.31 9.05
CA VAL A 23 8.77 1.25 8.66
C VAL A 23 7.94 0.39 9.62
N ILE A 24 8.53 -0.70 10.13
CA ILE A 24 7.88 -1.57 11.13
C ILE A 24 7.67 -0.82 12.44
N ASP A 25 8.62 -0.01 12.89
CA ASP A 25 8.51 0.79 14.11
C ASP A 25 7.37 1.81 13.98
N ILE A 26 7.27 2.54 12.87
CA ILE A 26 6.16 3.45 12.59
C ILE A 26 4.82 2.71 12.54
N ALA A 27 4.76 1.55 11.89
CA ALA A 27 3.56 0.72 11.87
C ALA A 27 3.16 0.25 13.28
N GLN A 28 4.12 -0.02 14.15
CA GLN A 28 3.88 -0.35 15.56
C GLN A 28 3.32 0.83 16.35
N GLU A 29 3.82 2.04 16.12
CA GLU A 29 3.27 3.26 16.71
C GLU A 29 1.81 3.46 16.31
N HIS A 30 1.48 3.29 15.03
CA HIS A 30 0.10 3.34 14.54
C HIS A 30 -0.80 2.28 15.20
N LEU A 31 -0.27 1.08 15.47
CA LEU A 31 -1.00 0.04 16.19
C LEU A 31 -1.31 0.45 17.65
N VAL A 32 -0.37 1.10 18.32
CA VAL A 32 -0.59 1.61 19.69
C VAL A 32 -1.68 2.67 19.69
N GLN A 33 -1.64 3.59 18.73
CA GLN A 33 -2.67 4.63 18.58
C GLN A 33 -4.04 4.02 18.22
N ALA A 34 -4.10 3.03 17.31
CA ALA A 34 -5.34 2.35 16.97
C ALA A 34 -5.97 1.63 18.17
N ARG A 35 -5.15 0.99 19.02
CA ARG A 35 -5.62 0.33 20.26
C ARG A 35 -6.17 1.34 21.25
N LYS A 36 -5.52 2.51 21.36
CA LYS A 36 -6.02 3.60 22.21
C LYS A 36 -7.37 4.10 21.70
N ALA A 37 -7.50 4.38 20.41
CA ALA A 37 -8.75 4.82 19.79
C ALA A 37 -9.90 3.80 19.96
N ILE A 38 -9.60 2.49 19.88
CA ILE A 38 -10.59 1.44 20.13
C ILE A 38 -11.05 1.45 21.60
N ARG A 39 -10.14 1.65 22.55
CA ARG A 39 -10.49 1.72 23.98
C ARG A 39 -11.39 2.92 24.25
N GLU A 40 -10.99 4.12 23.79
CA GLU A 40 -11.80 5.34 23.94
C GLU A 40 -13.18 5.19 23.29
N ALA A 41 -13.25 4.62 22.10
CA ALA A 41 -14.54 4.37 21.44
C ALA A 41 -15.42 3.32 22.16
N ASN A 42 -14.84 2.37 22.89
CA ASN A 42 -15.62 1.47 23.73
C ASN A 42 -16.13 2.16 25.01
N GLU A 43 -15.34 3.07 25.61
CA GLU A 43 -15.76 3.90 26.75
C GLU A 43 -16.91 4.81 26.34
N ASP A 44 -16.77 5.56 25.21
CA ASP A 44 -17.85 6.38 24.64
C ASP A 44 -19.15 5.58 24.41
N LEU A 45 -19.02 4.33 23.97
CA LEU A 45 -20.16 3.46 23.70
C LEU A 45 -20.82 2.99 25.00
N ALA A 46 -20.05 2.74 26.05
CA ALA A 46 -20.56 2.38 27.37
C ALA A 46 -21.33 3.57 27.98
N ASP A 47 -20.77 4.78 27.91
CA ASP A 47 -21.44 5.99 28.41
C ASP A 47 -22.76 6.25 27.66
N LEU A 48 -22.78 6.04 26.35
CA LEU A 48 -24.00 6.13 25.55
C LEU A 48 -25.06 5.10 25.95
N MET A 49 -24.64 3.88 26.37
CA MET A 49 -25.59 2.86 26.82
C MET A 49 -26.32 3.25 28.11
N GLU A 50 -25.69 3.98 29.02
CA GLU A 50 -26.31 4.43 30.27
C GLU A 50 -27.40 5.46 30.04
N VAL A 51 -27.29 6.26 28.95
CA VAL A 51 -28.21 7.36 28.62
C VAL A 51 -29.17 7.00 27.50
N TYR A 52 -29.00 5.82 26.89
CA TYR A 52 -29.74 5.42 25.71
C TYR A 52 -31.22 5.12 25.99
N ASP A 53 -32.11 5.87 25.36
CA ASP A 53 -33.54 5.54 25.24
C ASP A 53 -33.83 5.06 23.81
N ALA A 54 -34.28 3.82 23.66
CA ALA A 54 -34.61 3.23 22.36
C ALA A 54 -35.73 3.97 21.60
N LYS A 55 -36.46 4.86 22.25
CA LYS A 55 -37.51 5.71 21.67
C LYS A 55 -36.98 7.04 21.15
N ASP A 56 -35.76 7.41 21.52
CA ASP A 56 -35.12 8.65 21.05
C ASP A 56 -34.36 8.41 19.73
N LYS A 57 -34.81 9.09 18.68
CA LYS A 57 -34.17 9.00 17.34
C LYS A 57 -32.75 9.57 17.33
N GLU A 58 -32.46 10.58 18.13
CA GLU A 58 -31.11 11.17 18.21
C GLU A 58 -30.17 10.18 18.92
N GLY A 59 -30.59 9.60 20.03
CA GLY A 59 -29.85 8.55 20.73
C GLY A 59 -29.51 7.36 19.83
N LEU A 60 -30.49 6.88 19.04
CA LEU A 60 -30.26 5.82 18.09
C LEU A 60 -29.23 6.17 17.00
N THR A 61 -29.26 7.41 16.52
CA THR A 61 -28.29 7.89 15.50
C THR A 61 -26.88 7.95 16.09
N LEU A 62 -26.74 8.49 17.32
CA LEU A 62 -25.45 8.56 18.02
C LEU A 62 -24.89 7.15 18.25
N TRP A 63 -25.73 6.22 18.70
CA TRP A 63 -25.36 4.81 18.89
C TRP A 63 -24.86 4.15 17.62
N ASN A 64 -25.59 4.30 16.52
CA ASN A 64 -25.23 3.74 15.22
C ASN A 64 -23.89 4.31 14.73
N ASN A 65 -23.67 5.62 14.86
CA ASN A 65 -22.44 6.29 14.47
C ASN A 65 -21.25 5.80 15.32
N ALA A 66 -21.42 5.69 16.65
CA ALA A 66 -20.38 5.20 17.54
C ALA A 66 -20.01 3.74 17.24
N THR A 67 -21.00 2.91 17.00
CA THR A 67 -20.81 1.49 16.62
C THR A 67 -20.10 1.36 15.29
N ALA A 68 -20.48 2.16 14.29
CA ALA A 68 -19.84 2.17 12.98
C ALA A 68 -18.36 2.60 13.08
N ARG A 69 -18.06 3.65 13.87
CA ARG A 69 -16.71 4.15 14.13
C ARG A 69 -15.84 3.09 14.84
N LEU A 70 -16.38 2.43 15.87
CA LEU A 70 -15.68 1.35 16.56
C LEU A 70 -15.35 0.18 15.61
N LYS A 71 -16.30 -0.18 14.74
CA LYS A 71 -16.09 -1.22 13.72
C LYS A 71 -14.97 -0.83 12.76
N GLU A 72 -14.93 0.41 12.32
CA GLU A 72 -13.89 0.94 11.43
C GLU A 72 -12.51 0.88 12.10
N TYR A 73 -12.39 1.32 13.37
CA TYR A 73 -11.14 1.25 14.12
C TYR A 73 -10.64 -0.18 14.29
N LYS A 74 -11.52 -1.14 14.59
CA LYS A 74 -11.18 -2.56 14.67
C LYS A 74 -10.69 -3.11 13.32
N GLN A 75 -11.34 -2.74 12.23
CA GLN A 75 -10.89 -3.14 10.89
C GLN A 75 -9.53 -2.54 10.52
N ASN A 76 -9.31 -1.27 10.86
CA ASN A 76 -8.03 -0.61 10.64
C ASN A 76 -6.90 -1.27 11.44
N MET A 77 -7.15 -1.60 12.71
CA MET A 77 -6.17 -2.33 13.52
C MET A 77 -5.75 -3.66 12.88
N VAL A 78 -6.71 -4.45 12.38
CA VAL A 78 -6.41 -5.72 11.68
C VAL A 78 -5.57 -5.49 10.42
N ARG A 79 -5.83 -4.41 9.67
CA ARG A 79 -5.04 -4.04 8.49
C ARG A 79 -3.61 -3.66 8.88
N LEU A 80 -3.44 -2.87 9.93
CA LEU A 80 -2.14 -2.46 10.46
C LEU A 80 -1.33 -3.66 10.98
N GLU A 81 -1.95 -4.62 11.67
CA GLU A 81 -1.28 -5.84 12.13
C GLU A 81 -0.73 -6.69 10.96
N LYS A 82 -1.49 -6.77 9.88
CA LYS A 82 -1.03 -7.45 8.66
C LYS A 82 0.10 -6.66 7.99
N ALA A 83 -0.04 -5.33 7.92
CA ALA A 83 0.97 -4.46 7.31
C ALA A 83 2.29 -4.50 8.10
N ARG A 84 2.25 -4.51 9.43
CA ARG A 84 3.47 -4.63 10.24
C ARG A 84 4.30 -5.87 9.89
N LYS A 85 3.65 -7.00 9.59
CA LYS A 85 4.35 -8.24 9.21
C LYS A 85 4.94 -8.18 7.80
N LYS A 86 4.33 -7.42 6.90
CA LYS A 86 4.74 -7.25 5.50
C LYS A 86 4.33 -5.84 5.03
N PRO A 87 5.10 -4.81 5.43
CA PRO A 87 4.68 -3.44 5.24
C PRO A 87 4.64 -3.03 3.77
N TYR A 88 5.56 -3.54 2.96
CA TYR A 88 5.62 -3.27 1.53
C TYR A 88 6.08 -4.51 0.75
N PHE A 89 5.89 -4.49 -0.54
CA PHE A 89 6.30 -5.54 -1.46
C PHE A 89 7.04 -4.99 -2.68
N GLY A 90 6.96 -3.68 -2.92
CA GLY A 90 7.56 -3.02 -4.06
C GLY A 90 8.21 -1.71 -3.69
N ARG A 91 9.12 -1.24 -4.55
CA ARG A 91 9.73 0.07 -4.52
C ARG A 91 9.90 0.56 -5.95
N ILE A 92 9.71 1.86 -6.14
CA ILE A 92 10.03 2.58 -7.36
C ILE A 92 10.97 3.74 -7.04
N ASP A 93 11.99 3.91 -7.86
CA ASP A 93 12.86 5.08 -7.87
C ASP A 93 12.68 5.78 -9.21
N PHE A 94 12.41 7.06 -9.20
CA PHE A 94 12.10 7.81 -10.41
C PHE A 94 12.54 9.28 -10.31
N LEU A 95 12.64 9.91 -11.46
CA LEU A 95 12.82 11.36 -11.59
C LEU A 95 11.53 11.95 -12.15
N ALA A 96 10.88 12.84 -11.38
CA ALA A 96 9.70 13.54 -11.86
C ALA A 96 10.10 14.65 -12.85
N GLU A 97 9.25 14.89 -13.84
CA GLU A 97 9.48 15.94 -14.84
C GLU A 97 9.68 17.31 -14.19
N GLY A 98 10.76 17.99 -14.58
CA GLY A 98 11.13 19.29 -14.02
C GLY A 98 11.83 19.26 -12.65
N LYS A 99 11.95 18.09 -12.01
CA LYS A 99 12.71 17.94 -10.76
C LYS A 99 14.16 17.52 -11.03
N LYS A 100 15.05 17.91 -10.12
CA LYS A 100 16.48 17.54 -10.15
C LYS A 100 16.81 16.41 -9.17
N GLN A 101 15.91 16.10 -8.26
CA GLN A 101 16.11 15.09 -7.24
C GLN A 101 15.24 13.87 -7.54
N LYS A 102 15.84 12.71 -7.37
CA LYS A 102 15.16 11.43 -7.48
C LYS A 102 14.26 11.23 -6.28
N GLU A 103 13.11 10.64 -6.53
CA GLU A 103 12.14 10.27 -5.52
C GLU A 103 12.08 8.75 -5.41
N THR A 104 11.87 8.27 -4.18
CA THR A 104 11.74 6.86 -3.87
C THR A 104 10.43 6.63 -3.15
N TYR A 105 9.63 5.69 -3.64
CA TYR A 105 8.41 5.26 -2.95
C TYR A 105 8.39 3.75 -2.75
N TYR A 106 8.09 3.34 -1.53
CA TYR A 106 7.75 1.96 -1.21
C TYR A 106 6.25 1.75 -1.41
N ILE A 107 5.86 0.56 -1.88
CA ILE A 107 4.48 0.24 -2.22
C ILE A 107 4.02 -0.94 -1.38
N GLY A 108 2.94 -0.75 -0.64
CA GLY A 108 2.36 -1.73 0.25
C GLY A 108 0.86 -1.95 0.03
N ARG A 109 0.28 -2.84 0.80
CA ARG A 109 -1.17 -3.11 0.77
C ARG A 109 -1.99 -1.99 1.42
N ILE A 110 -1.37 -1.23 2.32
CA ILE A 110 -1.91 -0.01 2.92
C ILE A 110 -0.82 1.04 2.96
N GLY A 111 -1.22 2.32 2.98
CA GLY A 111 -0.29 3.42 3.20
C GLY A 111 0.18 3.47 4.66
N ILE A 112 1.46 3.79 4.86
CA ILE A 112 2.06 4.07 6.16
C ILE A 112 2.78 5.42 6.04
N SER A 113 2.52 6.34 6.95
CA SER A 113 3.14 7.66 6.99
C SER A 113 3.61 7.98 8.42
N VAL A 114 4.65 8.80 8.55
CA VAL A 114 5.10 9.28 9.86
C VAL A 114 4.10 10.27 10.43
N ASP A 115 3.64 11.15 9.54
CA ASP A 115 2.61 12.15 9.79
C ASP A 115 1.73 12.28 8.55
N ASN A 116 0.80 13.22 8.55
CA ASN A 116 -0.11 13.43 7.40
C ASN A 116 0.58 13.95 6.13
N ALA A 117 1.88 14.23 6.16
CA ALA A 117 2.59 14.94 5.09
C ALA A 117 3.54 14.06 4.27
N GLN A 118 4.15 13.03 4.86
CA GLN A 118 5.15 12.21 4.16
C GLN A 118 4.81 10.71 4.22
N PRO A 119 4.36 10.12 3.10
CA PRO A 119 4.15 8.69 3.04
C PRO A 119 5.51 7.95 3.00
N LEU A 120 5.72 7.03 3.94
CA LEU A 120 6.82 6.05 3.92
C LEU A 120 6.50 4.90 2.99
N VAL A 121 5.25 4.46 3.00
CA VAL A 121 4.73 3.41 2.14
C VAL A 121 3.45 3.91 1.50
N LEU A 122 3.40 3.88 0.18
CA LEU A 122 2.20 4.18 -0.59
C LEU A 122 1.26 2.98 -0.62
N ASP A 123 -0.03 3.23 -0.51
CA ASP A 123 -1.02 2.23 -0.87
C ASP A 123 -0.90 1.88 -2.36
N TRP A 124 -0.93 0.59 -2.69
CA TRP A 124 -0.81 0.12 -4.07
C TRP A 124 -1.90 0.67 -5.02
N ARG A 125 -3.00 1.20 -4.47
CA ARG A 125 -4.07 1.86 -5.23
C ARG A 125 -3.73 3.30 -5.60
N ALA A 126 -2.69 3.90 -5.01
CA ALA A 126 -2.27 5.24 -5.35
C ALA A 126 -1.95 5.35 -6.86
N PRO A 127 -2.33 6.45 -7.54
CA PRO A 127 -2.14 6.59 -8.99
C PRO A 127 -0.71 6.29 -9.44
N ILE A 128 0.30 6.83 -8.77
CA ILE A 128 1.71 6.61 -9.10
C ILE A 128 2.14 5.14 -8.94
N ALA A 129 1.51 4.38 -8.04
CA ALA A 129 1.83 2.96 -7.89
C ALA A 129 1.47 2.13 -9.14
N SER A 130 0.68 2.67 -10.09
CA SER A 130 0.40 2.00 -11.37
C SER A 130 1.65 1.72 -12.18
N VAL A 131 2.63 2.62 -12.13
CA VAL A 131 3.86 2.46 -12.93
C VAL A 131 4.68 1.24 -12.52
N TYR A 132 4.54 0.78 -11.27
CA TYR A 132 5.17 -0.45 -10.82
C TYR A 132 4.64 -1.68 -11.58
N TYR A 133 3.35 -1.68 -11.93
CA TYR A 133 2.69 -2.82 -12.59
C TYR A 133 2.66 -2.71 -14.11
N GLU A 134 2.48 -1.48 -14.61
CA GLU A 134 2.11 -1.24 -16.00
C GLU A 134 3.27 -0.81 -16.89
N SER A 135 4.30 -0.18 -16.31
CA SER A 135 5.37 0.45 -17.07
C SER A 135 6.65 -0.37 -17.03
N GLY A 136 7.42 -0.33 -18.12
CA GLY A 136 8.84 -0.67 -18.12
C GLY A 136 9.67 0.43 -17.48
N LEU A 137 11.00 0.25 -17.38
CA LEU A 137 11.91 1.34 -17.01
C LEU A 137 11.96 2.38 -18.12
N GLY A 138 12.31 3.62 -17.75
CA GLY A 138 12.38 4.78 -18.63
C GLY A 138 11.14 5.68 -18.53
N PRO A 139 10.94 6.55 -19.54
CA PRO A 139 9.84 7.51 -19.54
C PRO A 139 8.48 6.83 -19.50
N CYS A 140 7.68 7.19 -18.51
CA CYS A 140 6.32 6.68 -18.35
C CYS A 140 5.42 7.75 -17.69
N SER A 141 4.13 7.49 -17.61
CA SER A 141 3.18 8.43 -17.04
C SER A 141 2.12 7.75 -16.20
N TYR A 142 1.55 8.48 -15.26
CA TYR A 142 0.38 8.09 -14.49
C TYR A 142 -0.60 9.26 -14.41
N THR A 143 -1.88 8.98 -14.17
CA THR A 143 -2.93 9.99 -14.17
C THR A 143 -3.55 10.12 -12.79
N VAL A 144 -3.60 11.34 -12.27
CA VAL A 144 -4.34 11.73 -11.07
C VAL A 144 -5.63 12.43 -11.50
N LEU A 145 -6.79 11.96 -11.05
CA LEU A 145 -8.08 12.47 -11.51
C LEU A 145 -8.28 13.98 -11.29
N SER A 146 -7.66 14.55 -10.26
CA SER A 146 -7.75 15.98 -9.92
C SER A 146 -6.67 16.85 -10.54
N GLU A 147 -5.54 16.26 -10.97
CA GLU A 147 -4.32 16.98 -11.34
C GLU A 147 -3.89 16.72 -12.79
N GLY A 148 -4.45 15.68 -13.42
CA GLY A 148 -4.12 15.30 -14.79
C GLY A 148 -3.01 14.25 -14.87
N THR A 149 -2.30 14.25 -15.99
CA THR A 149 -1.24 13.27 -16.27
C THR A 149 0.13 13.81 -15.87
N HIS A 150 0.86 13.02 -15.11
CA HIS A 150 2.23 13.30 -14.67
C HIS A 150 3.18 12.39 -15.42
N THR A 151 4.28 12.96 -15.93
CA THR A 151 5.36 12.23 -16.60
C THR A 151 6.52 12.05 -15.62
N ILE A 152 7.11 10.87 -15.62
CA ILE A 152 8.28 10.52 -14.82
C ILE A 152 9.24 9.68 -15.64
N ASP A 153 10.50 9.67 -15.26
CA ASP A 153 11.50 8.72 -15.73
C ASP A 153 11.72 7.66 -14.65
N LEU A 154 11.23 6.44 -14.89
CA LEU A 154 11.29 5.34 -13.94
C LEU A 154 12.63 4.64 -14.05
N GLU A 155 13.49 4.81 -13.06
CA GLU A 155 14.86 4.31 -13.08
C GLU A 155 15.01 2.92 -12.47
N ARG A 156 14.17 2.60 -11.46
CA ARG A 156 14.24 1.30 -10.78
C ARG A 156 12.87 0.84 -10.34
N LYS A 157 12.68 -0.47 -10.44
CA LYS A 157 11.62 -1.21 -9.74
C LYS A 157 12.26 -2.32 -8.94
N ARG A 158 11.97 -2.37 -7.65
CA ARG A 158 12.44 -3.43 -6.74
C ARG A 158 11.26 -4.16 -6.13
N THR A 159 11.35 -5.47 -6.11
CA THR A 159 10.37 -6.34 -5.46
C THR A 159 10.99 -6.96 -4.23
N TYR A 160 10.22 -7.04 -3.13
CA TYR A 160 10.69 -7.57 -1.85
C TYR A 160 9.94 -8.82 -1.44
N GLU A 161 10.68 -9.78 -0.92
CA GLU A 161 10.15 -10.92 -0.18
C GLU A 161 10.35 -10.66 1.31
N ILE A 162 9.25 -10.30 2.00
CA ILE A 162 9.23 -10.04 3.44
C ILE A 162 8.31 -11.06 4.08
N GLU A 163 8.81 -11.78 5.07
CA GLU A 163 8.05 -12.74 5.86
C GLU A 163 8.26 -12.50 7.35
N ASN A 164 7.14 -12.31 8.09
CA ASN A 164 7.15 -12.10 9.54
C ASN A 164 8.17 -11.03 9.98
N ASP A 165 8.02 -9.81 9.39
CA ASP A 165 8.85 -8.64 9.67
C ASP A 165 10.34 -8.75 9.30
N ARG A 166 10.74 -9.79 8.54
CA ARG A 166 12.12 -10.00 8.12
C ARG A 166 12.24 -9.97 6.60
N LEU A 167 13.26 -9.27 6.13
CA LEU A 167 13.65 -9.29 4.73
C LEU A 167 14.28 -10.65 4.37
N LYS A 168 13.60 -11.40 3.53
CA LYS A 168 14.10 -12.67 2.99
C LYS A 168 14.99 -12.43 1.79
N ASP A 169 14.44 -11.75 0.79
CA ASP A 169 15.14 -11.47 -0.44
C ASP A 169 14.54 -10.22 -1.12
N TYR A 170 15.25 -9.68 -2.09
CA TYR A 170 14.75 -8.67 -3.00
C TYR A 170 15.44 -8.78 -4.35
N PHE A 171 14.80 -8.29 -5.39
CA PHE A 171 15.38 -8.25 -6.73
C PHE A 171 14.91 -7.00 -7.49
N ASP A 172 15.79 -6.48 -8.32
CA ASP A 172 15.51 -5.36 -9.20
C ASP A 172 14.97 -5.88 -10.53
N SER A 173 13.88 -5.26 -11.00
CA SER A 173 13.24 -5.59 -12.27
C SER A 173 13.85 -4.77 -13.42
N ASP A 174 15.15 -4.57 -13.43
CA ASP A 174 15.87 -3.83 -14.45
C ASP A 174 15.85 -4.51 -15.80
N VAL A 175 15.63 -5.79 -15.77
CA VAL A 175 15.55 -6.59 -16.96
C VAL A 175 14.12 -6.53 -17.45
N VAL A 176 13.90 -5.75 -18.48
CA VAL A 176 12.77 -5.94 -19.38
C VAL A 176 12.56 -7.44 -19.49
N ALA A 177 11.47 -7.90 -18.88
CA ALA A 177 10.95 -9.24 -18.88
C ALA A 177 11.73 -10.23 -19.78
N ASN A 178 12.91 -10.63 -19.34
CA ASN A 178 13.44 -11.89 -19.84
C ASN A 178 12.75 -12.97 -19.02
N ASP A 179 11.75 -13.59 -19.58
CA ASP A 179 10.95 -14.66 -19.02
C ASP A 179 11.78 -15.72 -18.27
N GLU A 180 13.04 -15.89 -18.66
CA GLU A 180 13.96 -16.84 -18.05
C GLU A 180 14.37 -16.50 -16.62
N LEU A 181 14.58 -15.22 -16.29
CA LEU A 181 14.95 -14.83 -14.93
C LEU A 181 13.75 -14.85 -14.00
N LEU A 182 12.60 -14.40 -14.48
CA LEU A 182 11.34 -14.51 -13.77
C LEU A 182 10.99 -15.98 -13.53
N THR A 183 11.14 -16.82 -14.56
CA THR A 183 10.91 -18.27 -14.47
C THR A 183 11.92 -18.95 -13.53
N LYS A 184 13.19 -18.57 -13.53
CA LYS A 184 14.20 -19.06 -12.57
C LYS A 184 13.91 -18.64 -11.14
N TYR A 185 13.44 -17.41 -10.94
CA TYR A 185 13.03 -16.91 -9.63
C TYR A 185 11.76 -17.61 -9.13
N LEU A 186 10.76 -17.76 -9.98
CA LEU A 186 9.53 -18.51 -9.69
C LEU A 186 9.79 -19.99 -9.42
N ALA A 187 10.75 -20.59 -10.12
CA ALA A 187 11.15 -21.99 -9.90
C ALA A 187 11.97 -22.17 -8.61
N LYS A 188 12.73 -21.15 -8.17
CA LYS A 188 13.52 -21.16 -6.95
C LYS A 188 12.70 -20.85 -5.71
N SER A 189 11.67 -20.02 -5.85
CA SER A 189 10.70 -19.71 -4.80
C SER A 189 9.59 -20.78 -4.81
N LYS A 190 9.74 -21.80 -3.96
CA LYS A 190 8.70 -22.83 -3.73
C LYS A 190 7.40 -22.29 -3.12
N LYS A 191 7.25 -20.99 -2.94
CA LYS A 191 6.04 -20.28 -2.49
C LYS A 191 5.85 -19.01 -3.32
N ASN A 192 4.84 -19.01 -4.08
CA ASN A 192 4.24 -18.06 -5.00
C ASN A 192 4.00 -16.62 -4.49
N VAL A 193 4.96 -15.97 -3.82
CA VAL A 193 4.73 -14.61 -3.33
C VAL A 193 4.63 -13.62 -4.49
N LEU A 194 5.49 -13.76 -5.48
CA LEU A 194 5.40 -12.95 -6.70
C LEU A 194 4.20 -13.37 -7.56
N GLY A 195 3.96 -14.68 -7.66
CA GLY A 195 2.78 -15.23 -8.33
C GLY A 195 1.48 -14.77 -7.69
N GLU A 196 1.40 -14.68 -6.37
CA GLU A 196 0.23 -14.12 -5.68
C GLU A 196 0.03 -12.63 -5.96
N ILE A 197 1.07 -11.83 -6.03
CA ILE A 197 0.97 -10.39 -6.31
C ILE A 197 0.63 -10.17 -7.80
N ILE A 198 1.31 -10.83 -8.70
CA ILE A 198 1.05 -10.74 -10.15
C ILE A 198 -0.27 -11.40 -10.52
N ALA A 199 -0.59 -12.55 -9.96
CA ALA A 199 -1.87 -13.23 -10.19
C ALA A 199 -3.04 -12.50 -9.51
N THR A 200 -2.80 -11.75 -8.43
CA THR A 200 -3.83 -10.96 -7.77
C THR A 200 -4.14 -9.66 -8.51
N ILE A 201 -3.22 -9.16 -9.31
CA ILE A 201 -3.38 -7.89 -10.03
C ILE A 201 -2.95 -8.08 -11.49
N GLN A 202 -3.80 -8.72 -12.26
CA GLN A 202 -3.64 -8.68 -13.71
C GLN A 202 -3.88 -7.25 -14.21
N LYS A 203 -3.21 -6.87 -15.29
CA LYS A 203 -3.33 -5.53 -15.89
C LYS A 203 -4.78 -5.06 -16.06
N GLU A 204 -5.67 -5.96 -16.45
CA GLU A 204 -7.09 -5.71 -16.63
C GLU A 204 -7.80 -5.42 -15.29
N GLN A 205 -7.45 -6.14 -14.23
CA GLN A 205 -7.99 -5.90 -12.88
C GLN A 205 -7.51 -4.55 -12.35
N ASN A 206 -6.26 -4.20 -12.58
CA ASN A 206 -5.71 -2.92 -12.19
C ASN A 206 -6.43 -1.73 -12.86
N LEU A 207 -6.76 -1.84 -14.14
CA LEU A 207 -7.56 -0.85 -14.85
C LEU A 207 -8.97 -0.67 -14.25
N LEU A 208 -9.60 -1.76 -13.78
CA LEU A 208 -10.92 -1.69 -13.14
C LEU A 208 -10.86 -1.02 -11.78
N ILE A 209 -9.86 -1.38 -10.96
CA ILE A 209 -9.66 -0.84 -9.60
C ILE A 209 -9.43 0.68 -9.62
N ARG A 210 -8.76 1.18 -10.67
CA ARG A 210 -8.42 2.61 -10.80
C ARG A 210 -9.49 3.44 -11.49
N ARG A 211 -10.59 2.84 -11.94
CA ARG A 211 -11.71 3.60 -12.49
C ARG A 211 -12.36 4.50 -11.45
N SER A 212 -12.87 5.63 -11.92
CA SER A 212 -13.59 6.58 -11.07
C SER A 212 -14.79 5.91 -10.38
N PRO A 213 -14.95 6.07 -9.05
CA PRO A 213 -16.09 5.53 -8.31
C PRO A 213 -17.44 6.17 -8.67
N ARG A 214 -17.44 7.17 -9.55
CA ARG A 214 -18.67 7.88 -9.99
C ARG A 214 -19.46 7.16 -11.08
N THR A 215 -18.94 6.06 -11.61
CA THR A 215 -19.63 5.28 -12.66
C THR A 215 -19.97 3.89 -12.14
N ASN A 216 -21.23 3.50 -12.33
CA ASN A 216 -21.63 2.12 -12.07
C ASN A 216 -20.85 1.19 -13.02
N LEU A 217 -20.23 0.16 -12.48
CA LEU A 217 -19.42 -0.80 -13.22
C LEU A 217 -19.99 -2.20 -13.05
N ILE A 218 -20.22 -2.87 -14.16
CA ILE A 218 -20.57 -4.30 -14.18
C ILE A 218 -19.30 -5.06 -14.56
N VAL A 219 -18.82 -5.89 -13.63
CA VAL A 219 -17.62 -6.74 -13.85
C VAL A 219 -18.07 -8.14 -14.19
N GLN A 220 -17.78 -8.58 -15.42
CA GLN A 220 -18.06 -9.92 -15.90
C GLN A 220 -16.77 -10.71 -16.13
N GLY A 221 -16.73 -11.96 -15.77
CA GLY A 221 -15.57 -12.84 -15.98
C GLY A 221 -15.83 -14.26 -15.47
N VAL A 222 -14.98 -15.20 -15.90
CA VAL A 222 -15.07 -16.61 -15.51
C VAL A 222 -14.88 -16.82 -14.00
N ALA A 223 -15.27 -17.97 -13.48
CA ALA A 223 -15.01 -18.34 -12.11
C ALA A 223 -13.48 -18.32 -11.84
N GLY A 224 -13.07 -17.77 -10.70
CA GLY A 224 -11.65 -17.64 -10.35
C GLY A 224 -10.90 -16.45 -10.96
N SER A 225 -11.53 -15.60 -11.78
CA SER A 225 -10.88 -14.43 -12.38
C SER A 225 -10.61 -13.26 -11.42
N GLY A 226 -10.88 -13.42 -10.12
CA GLY A 226 -10.62 -12.39 -9.11
C GLY A 226 -11.67 -11.27 -9.01
N LYS A 227 -12.87 -11.45 -9.57
CA LYS A 227 -13.95 -10.44 -9.54
C LYS A 227 -14.24 -9.91 -8.13
N THR A 228 -14.38 -10.80 -7.16
CA THR A 228 -14.66 -10.44 -5.75
C THR A 228 -13.47 -9.75 -5.07
N THR A 229 -12.26 -9.92 -5.60
CA THR A 229 -11.06 -9.27 -5.07
C THR A 229 -10.95 -7.82 -5.56
N VAL A 230 -11.56 -7.53 -6.71
CA VAL A 230 -11.55 -6.20 -7.37
C VAL A 230 -12.74 -5.35 -6.93
N ALA A 231 -13.88 -5.98 -6.62
CA ALA A 231 -15.08 -5.32 -6.13
C ALA A 231 -14.97 -4.95 -4.64
#